data_6425b3cf73cee65226937d1942f72cb3
#
_entry.id   6425b3cf73cee65226937d1942f72cb3
#
_cell.length_a   1.000
_cell.length_b   1.000
_cell.length_c   1.000
_cell.angle_alpha   90.00
_cell.angle_beta   90.00
_cell.angle_gamma   90.00
#
_symmetry.space_group_name_H-M   'P 1'
#
loop_
_entity.id
_entity.type
_entity.pdbx_description
1 polymer ?
#
loop_
_entity_poly.entity_id
_entity_poly.type
_entity_poly.pdbx_seq_one_letter_code
_entity_poly.pdbx_strand_id
1 'polypeptide(L)'
;MADTDDVSRMPLEERLASKLWKARLSAYEELAASFARTPSSDDALILAYARQPDTLRGMALDANAAAQEKGVECLCAFVRYGAHHAGRTRDVVMPSVAEKCLGSMRTGTRKAALELVLLYAEHEDTMGCDGLVSDISDKLAAKQPKVVAANVAALTALVRAFGGEQVNVRLVAQCVPKVFAHADKQVRAEGADLAVELHRWIGAGLAPVLAQLKDIQAKELEQRFAEAPAA
;
A
#
# COMPACT_ATOMS: atom_id res chain seq x y z
N MET A 1 -21.37 -29.61 -3.61
CA MET A 1 -21.65 -28.18 -3.38
C MET A 1 -21.81 -27.98 -1.89
N ALA A 2 -20.82 -27.49 -1.17
CA ALA A 2 -21.04 -27.09 0.23
C ALA A 2 -21.94 -25.86 0.19
N ASP A 3 -23.08 -25.96 0.82
CA ASP A 3 -24.16 -24.99 0.79
C ASP A 3 -23.69 -23.67 1.43
N THR A 4 -24.03 -22.56 0.83
CA THR A 4 -23.70 -21.20 1.35
C THR A 4 -24.32 -21.00 2.75
N ASP A 5 -25.39 -21.71 3.04
CA ASP A 5 -26.08 -21.67 4.35
C ASP A 5 -25.27 -22.34 5.48
N ASP A 6 -24.39 -23.26 5.18
CA ASP A 6 -23.57 -23.96 6.18
C ASP A 6 -22.38 -23.07 6.64
N VAL A 7 -21.86 -22.25 5.73
CA VAL A 7 -20.73 -21.35 6.01
C VAL A 7 -21.10 -20.23 6.99
N SER A 8 -22.32 -19.70 6.90
CA SER A 8 -22.77 -18.59 7.76
C SER A 8 -22.99 -18.99 9.22
N ARG A 9 -23.15 -20.29 9.48
CA ARG A 9 -23.34 -20.85 10.83
C ARG A 9 -22.03 -21.18 11.53
N MET A 10 -20.91 -21.21 10.80
CA MET A 10 -19.60 -21.47 11.39
C MET A 10 -19.13 -20.25 12.20
N PRO A 11 -18.49 -20.46 13.37
CA PRO A 11 -17.85 -19.38 14.11
C PRO A 11 -16.85 -18.60 13.25
N LEU A 12 -16.68 -17.31 13.52
CA LEU A 12 -15.78 -16.43 12.78
C LEU A 12 -14.36 -17.00 12.69
N GLU A 13 -13.81 -17.48 13.80
CA GLU A 13 -12.46 -18.04 13.89
C GLU A 13 -12.28 -19.30 13.01
N GLU A 14 -13.29 -20.16 12.99
CA GLU A 14 -13.28 -21.35 12.12
C GLU A 14 -13.33 -20.96 10.64
N ARG A 15 -14.12 -19.93 10.29
CA ARG A 15 -14.19 -19.42 8.91
C ARG A 15 -12.87 -18.80 8.48
N LEU A 16 -12.21 -18.03 9.35
CA LEU A 16 -10.89 -17.44 9.07
C LEU A 16 -9.83 -18.51 8.77
N ALA A 17 -9.87 -19.64 9.48
CA ALA A 17 -8.95 -20.76 9.31
C ALA A 17 -9.38 -21.77 8.23
N SER A 18 -10.54 -21.59 7.60
CA SER A 18 -11.13 -22.56 6.69
C SER A 18 -10.33 -22.72 5.39
N LYS A 19 -10.25 -23.95 4.88
CA LYS A 19 -9.75 -24.22 3.53
C LYS A 19 -10.67 -23.70 2.42
N LEU A 20 -11.96 -23.50 2.74
CA LEU A 20 -12.95 -22.97 1.82
C LEU A 20 -12.79 -21.43 1.71
N TRP A 21 -12.41 -20.96 0.55
CA TRP A 21 -12.23 -19.52 0.33
C TRP A 21 -13.51 -18.70 0.55
N LYS A 22 -14.70 -19.26 0.29
CA LYS A 22 -15.98 -18.59 0.56
C LYS A 22 -16.21 -18.35 2.05
N ALA A 23 -15.76 -19.29 2.90
CA ALA A 23 -15.83 -19.13 4.35
C ALA A 23 -14.89 -18.01 4.81
N ARG A 24 -13.64 -17.96 4.31
CA ARG A 24 -12.71 -16.89 4.62
C ARG A 24 -13.21 -15.53 4.12
N LEU A 25 -13.75 -15.47 2.89
CA LEU A 25 -14.33 -14.26 2.35
C LEU A 25 -15.45 -13.73 3.24
N SER A 26 -16.41 -14.57 3.62
CA SER A 26 -17.50 -14.21 4.54
C SER A 26 -16.99 -13.75 5.90
N ALA A 27 -15.91 -14.37 6.41
CA ALA A 27 -15.27 -13.94 7.66
C ALA A 27 -14.63 -12.55 7.55
N TYR A 28 -13.96 -12.24 6.43
CA TYR A 28 -13.36 -10.93 6.20
C TYR A 28 -14.41 -9.83 6.11
N GLU A 29 -15.54 -10.09 5.43
CA GLU A 29 -16.66 -9.14 5.35
C GLU A 29 -17.29 -8.87 6.73
N GLU A 30 -17.53 -9.91 7.53
CA GLU A 30 -18.07 -9.77 8.87
C GLU A 30 -17.10 -9.03 9.80
N LEU A 31 -15.82 -9.36 9.71
CA LEU A 31 -14.79 -8.73 10.53
C LEU A 31 -14.63 -7.25 10.18
N ALA A 32 -14.61 -6.90 8.88
CA ALA A 32 -14.57 -5.52 8.43
C ALA A 32 -15.77 -4.72 8.97
N ALA A 33 -16.97 -5.29 8.91
CA ALA A 33 -18.19 -4.68 9.47
C ALA A 33 -18.12 -4.57 11.00
N SER A 34 -17.42 -5.49 11.67
CA SER A 34 -17.23 -5.47 13.11
C SER A 34 -16.28 -4.35 13.53
N PHE A 35 -15.15 -4.18 12.83
CA PHE A 35 -14.24 -3.07 13.05
C PHE A 35 -14.94 -1.71 12.86
N ALA A 36 -15.79 -1.59 11.83
CA ALA A 36 -16.53 -0.36 11.57
C ALA A 36 -17.56 0.01 12.66
N ARG A 37 -17.90 -0.93 13.54
CA ARG A 37 -18.84 -0.72 14.66
C ARG A 37 -18.15 -0.55 16.00
N THR A 38 -16.82 -0.61 16.07
CA THR A 38 -16.09 -0.39 17.32
C THR A 38 -16.26 1.06 17.78
N PRO A 39 -16.47 1.29 19.07
CA PRO A 39 -16.70 2.64 19.61
C PRO A 39 -15.42 3.48 19.68
N SER A 40 -14.26 2.85 19.69
CA SER A 40 -12.96 3.51 19.76
C SER A 40 -11.85 2.59 19.27
N SER A 41 -10.66 3.14 19.03
CA SER A 41 -9.45 2.35 18.70
C SER A 41 -8.96 1.46 19.86
N ASP A 42 -9.37 1.75 21.09
CA ASP A 42 -9.04 0.95 22.29
C ASP A 42 -10.03 -0.22 22.51
N ASP A 43 -10.95 -0.45 21.58
CA ASP A 43 -11.88 -1.57 21.66
C ASP A 43 -11.15 -2.91 21.72
N ALA A 44 -11.68 -3.84 22.52
CA ALA A 44 -11.10 -5.17 22.73
C ALA A 44 -10.88 -5.94 21.43
N LEU A 45 -11.77 -5.78 20.44
CA LEU A 45 -11.64 -6.41 19.13
C LEU A 45 -10.42 -5.87 18.38
N ILE A 46 -10.25 -4.55 18.32
CA ILE A 46 -9.08 -3.90 17.70
C ILE A 46 -7.79 -4.38 18.36
N LEU A 47 -7.73 -4.32 19.70
CA LEU A 47 -6.55 -4.72 20.46
C LEU A 47 -6.21 -6.20 20.29
N ALA A 48 -7.21 -7.08 20.15
CA ALA A 48 -7.01 -8.49 19.90
C ALA A 48 -6.32 -8.74 18.56
N TYR A 49 -6.77 -8.08 17.48
CA TYR A 49 -6.16 -8.22 16.16
C TYR A 49 -4.81 -7.50 16.03
N ALA A 50 -4.63 -6.36 16.69
CA ALA A 50 -3.33 -5.67 16.74
C ALA A 50 -2.20 -6.53 17.35
N ARG A 51 -2.55 -7.50 18.21
CA ARG A 51 -1.62 -8.49 18.78
C ARG A 51 -1.38 -9.71 17.88
N GLN A 52 -2.05 -9.80 16.74
CA GLN A 52 -1.99 -10.91 15.81
C GLN A 52 -1.67 -10.45 14.38
N PRO A 53 -0.56 -9.75 14.15
CA PRO A 53 -0.25 -9.17 12.84
C PRO A 53 -0.07 -10.23 11.76
N ASP A 54 0.33 -11.47 12.10
CA ASP A 54 0.41 -12.58 11.14
C ASP A 54 -0.96 -13.02 10.62
N THR A 55 -2.00 -12.96 11.44
CA THR A 55 -3.38 -13.22 10.99
C THR A 55 -3.81 -12.15 9.99
N LEU A 56 -3.51 -10.88 10.26
CA LEU A 56 -3.77 -9.77 9.34
C LEU A 56 -2.99 -9.93 8.03
N ARG A 57 -1.69 -10.25 8.11
CA ARG A 57 -0.87 -10.54 6.93
C ARG A 57 -1.46 -11.67 6.09
N GLY A 58 -2.01 -12.70 6.73
CA GLY A 58 -2.66 -13.83 6.05
C GLY A 58 -3.81 -13.41 5.14
N MET A 59 -4.54 -12.34 5.48
CA MET A 59 -5.62 -11.78 4.64
C MET A 59 -5.09 -11.23 3.31
N ALA A 60 -3.95 -10.54 3.32
CA ALA A 60 -3.28 -10.04 2.12
C ALA A 60 -2.67 -11.16 1.26
N LEU A 61 -2.39 -12.31 1.86
CA LEU A 61 -1.79 -13.49 1.22
C LEU A 61 -2.82 -14.56 0.82
N ASP A 62 -4.12 -14.28 0.93
CA ASP A 62 -5.13 -15.28 0.57
C ASP A 62 -4.93 -15.78 -0.87
N ALA A 63 -4.89 -17.10 -1.02
CA ALA A 63 -4.65 -17.76 -2.30
C ALA A 63 -5.80 -17.56 -3.31
N ASN A 64 -7.02 -17.28 -2.83
CA ASN A 64 -8.17 -16.97 -3.68
C ASN A 64 -8.27 -15.46 -3.90
N ALA A 65 -8.29 -15.02 -5.14
CA ALA A 65 -8.26 -13.61 -5.50
C ALA A 65 -9.49 -12.80 -5.00
N ALA A 66 -10.66 -13.42 -4.89
CA ALA A 66 -11.85 -12.74 -4.35
C ALA A 66 -11.78 -12.61 -2.83
N ALA A 67 -11.32 -13.66 -2.13
CA ALA A 67 -11.08 -13.61 -0.70
C ALA A 67 -9.94 -12.63 -0.37
N GLN A 68 -8.85 -12.61 -1.14
CA GLN A 68 -7.76 -11.64 -0.98
C GLN A 68 -8.27 -10.20 -1.07
N GLU A 69 -9.12 -9.88 -2.07
CA GLU A 69 -9.70 -8.55 -2.21
C GLU A 69 -10.47 -8.16 -0.94
N LYS A 70 -11.35 -9.04 -0.44
CA LYS A 70 -12.08 -8.82 0.81
C LYS A 70 -11.17 -8.78 2.04
N GLY A 71 -10.11 -9.56 2.04
CA GLY A 71 -9.07 -9.50 3.08
C GLY A 71 -8.39 -8.14 3.14
N VAL A 72 -8.00 -7.57 1.99
CA VAL A 72 -7.40 -6.22 1.95
C VAL A 72 -8.40 -5.14 2.33
N GLU A 73 -9.67 -5.24 1.91
CA GLU A 73 -10.74 -4.34 2.37
C GLU A 73 -10.93 -4.43 3.90
N CYS A 74 -10.85 -5.64 4.47
CA CYS A 74 -10.88 -5.84 5.92
C CYS A 74 -9.69 -5.17 6.63
N LEU A 75 -8.48 -5.25 6.06
CA LEU A 75 -7.30 -4.55 6.57
C LEU A 75 -7.50 -3.03 6.54
N CYS A 76 -8.11 -2.48 5.49
CA CYS A 76 -8.46 -1.05 5.45
C CYS A 76 -9.40 -0.66 6.60
N ALA A 77 -10.43 -1.47 6.86
CA ALA A 77 -11.32 -1.23 7.99
C ALA A 77 -10.56 -1.31 9.33
N PHE A 78 -9.72 -2.34 9.51
CA PHE A 78 -8.92 -2.49 10.72
C PHE A 78 -8.02 -1.27 10.97
N VAL A 79 -7.30 -0.78 9.96
CA VAL A 79 -6.39 0.36 10.13
C VAL A 79 -7.17 1.66 10.37
N ARG A 80 -8.26 1.88 9.63
CA ARG A 80 -9.11 3.08 9.78
C ARG A 80 -9.67 3.24 11.19
N TYR A 81 -10.15 2.16 11.79
CA TYR A 81 -10.78 2.19 13.11
C TYR A 81 -9.81 1.88 14.26
N GLY A 82 -8.71 1.22 13.97
CA GLY A 82 -7.69 0.86 14.95
C GLY A 82 -6.61 1.93 15.15
N ALA A 83 -6.54 2.92 14.26
CA ALA A 83 -5.61 4.05 14.36
C ALA A 83 -4.18 3.63 14.74
N HIS A 84 -3.58 4.25 15.76
CA HIS A 84 -2.22 3.96 16.19
C HIS A 84 -1.97 2.51 16.64
N HIS A 85 -2.98 1.79 17.15
CA HIS A 85 -2.84 0.37 17.48
C HIS A 85 -2.67 -0.47 16.21
N ALA A 86 -3.40 -0.14 15.16
CA ALA A 86 -3.27 -0.78 13.86
C ALA A 86 -1.97 -0.37 13.15
N GLY A 87 -1.55 0.88 13.27
CA GLY A 87 -0.30 1.40 12.71
C GLY A 87 0.91 0.54 13.06
N ARG A 88 0.95 0.00 14.28
CA ARG A 88 2.02 -0.90 14.76
C ARG A 88 2.12 -2.24 14.02
N THR A 89 1.13 -2.61 13.22
CA THR A 89 1.13 -3.86 12.45
C THR A 89 1.72 -3.70 11.04
N ARG A 90 2.06 -2.47 10.63
CA ARG A 90 2.52 -2.10 9.31
C ARG A 90 3.70 -2.94 8.83
N ASP A 91 4.75 -3.06 9.65
CA ASP A 91 5.99 -3.77 9.33
C ASP A 91 5.80 -5.26 9.01
N VAL A 92 4.74 -5.87 9.51
CA VAL A 92 4.37 -7.27 9.20
C VAL A 92 3.45 -7.36 7.99
N VAL A 93 2.50 -6.44 7.85
CA VAL A 93 1.44 -6.50 6.82
C VAL A 93 1.91 -5.91 5.48
N MET A 94 2.52 -4.73 5.50
CA MET A 94 2.83 -3.97 4.28
C MET A 94 3.80 -4.65 3.31
N PRO A 95 4.85 -5.36 3.74
CA PRO A 95 5.71 -6.09 2.79
C PRO A 95 4.95 -7.08 1.90
N SER A 96 3.92 -7.73 2.46
CA SER A 96 3.06 -8.66 1.72
C SER A 96 2.08 -7.94 0.78
N VAL A 97 1.51 -6.83 1.23
CA VAL A 97 0.61 -5.99 0.41
C VAL A 97 1.37 -5.39 -0.78
N ALA A 98 2.56 -4.86 -0.56
CA ALA A 98 3.41 -4.30 -1.58
C ALA A 98 3.81 -5.34 -2.65
N GLU A 99 4.03 -6.59 -2.23
CA GLU A 99 4.40 -7.67 -3.13
C GLU A 99 3.22 -8.28 -3.89
N LYS A 100 2.08 -8.52 -3.21
CA LYS A 100 1.00 -9.34 -3.76
C LYS A 100 -0.25 -8.56 -4.16
N CYS A 101 -0.48 -7.38 -3.57
CA CYS A 101 -1.76 -6.68 -3.71
C CYS A 101 -1.67 -5.43 -4.59
N LEU A 102 -0.64 -4.58 -4.45
CA LEU A 102 -0.50 -3.36 -5.24
C LEU A 102 -0.46 -3.65 -6.75
N GLY A 103 0.28 -4.68 -7.19
CA GLY A 103 0.35 -5.13 -8.58
C GLY A 103 -0.69 -6.17 -8.99
N SER A 104 -1.75 -6.41 -8.21
CA SER A 104 -2.76 -7.43 -8.48
C SER A 104 -3.43 -7.24 -9.85
N MET A 105 -3.91 -8.34 -10.47
CA MET A 105 -4.73 -8.28 -11.69
C MET A 105 -6.12 -7.70 -11.41
N ARG A 106 -6.65 -7.87 -10.20
CA ARG A 106 -7.97 -7.37 -9.80
C ARG A 106 -7.90 -5.90 -9.44
N THR A 107 -8.76 -5.11 -10.06
CA THR A 107 -8.83 -3.65 -9.81
C THR A 107 -9.25 -3.34 -8.38
N GLY A 108 -10.19 -4.11 -7.80
CA GLY A 108 -10.62 -3.93 -6.41
C GLY A 108 -9.47 -4.13 -5.43
N THR A 109 -8.69 -5.22 -5.61
CA THR A 109 -7.52 -5.47 -4.77
C THR A 109 -6.49 -4.34 -4.86
N ARG A 110 -6.20 -3.83 -6.08
CA ARG A 110 -5.25 -2.70 -6.25
C ARG A 110 -5.73 -1.43 -5.56
N LYS A 111 -7.02 -1.11 -5.70
CA LYS A 111 -7.62 0.07 -5.05
C LYS A 111 -7.55 -0.04 -3.54
N ALA A 112 -7.98 -1.16 -2.98
CA ALA A 112 -7.93 -1.40 -1.54
C ALA A 112 -6.50 -1.41 -1.01
N ALA A 113 -5.54 -1.98 -1.76
CA ALA A 113 -4.13 -1.98 -1.37
C ALA A 113 -3.54 -0.56 -1.33
N LEU A 114 -3.85 0.28 -2.31
CA LEU A 114 -3.42 1.68 -2.32
C LEU A 114 -4.08 2.48 -1.18
N GLU A 115 -5.36 2.26 -0.93
CA GLU A 115 -6.07 2.84 0.21
C GLU A 115 -5.40 2.44 1.53
N LEU A 116 -5.02 1.16 1.68
CA LEU A 116 -4.34 0.66 2.86
C LEU A 116 -2.98 1.33 3.08
N VAL A 117 -2.21 1.59 2.01
CA VAL A 117 -0.97 2.38 2.08
C VAL A 117 -1.21 3.75 2.68
N LEU A 118 -2.24 4.47 2.18
CA LEU A 118 -2.56 5.81 2.66
C LEU A 118 -3.06 5.79 4.12
N LEU A 119 -3.86 4.81 4.50
CA LEU A 119 -4.34 4.64 5.87
C LEU A 119 -3.19 4.36 6.85
N TYR A 120 -2.22 3.53 6.49
CA TYR A 120 -1.05 3.32 7.32
C TYR A 120 -0.23 4.61 7.46
N ALA A 121 -0.06 5.38 6.38
CA ALA A 121 0.64 6.67 6.44
C ALA A 121 -0.05 7.67 7.38
N GLU A 122 -1.39 7.69 7.40
CA GLU A 122 -2.18 8.54 8.28
C GLU A 122 -2.00 8.22 9.77
N HIS A 123 -1.72 6.95 10.10
CA HIS A 123 -1.61 6.45 11.47
C HIS A 123 -0.19 6.00 11.86
N GLU A 124 0.81 6.26 11.04
CA GLU A 124 2.20 5.98 11.39
C GLU A 124 2.66 6.97 12.47
N ASP A 125 3.28 6.41 13.50
CA ASP A 125 3.69 7.16 14.69
C ASP A 125 4.83 8.14 14.35
N THR A 126 5.02 9.13 15.17
CA THR A 126 5.90 10.31 15.20
C THR A 126 7.24 10.32 14.42
N MET A 127 7.64 9.22 13.81
CA MET A 127 8.88 9.08 13.01
C MET A 127 8.67 9.33 11.50
N GLY A 128 7.46 9.71 11.07
CA GLY A 128 7.11 9.86 9.66
C GLY A 128 6.96 8.53 8.94
N CYS A 129 6.67 8.59 7.63
CA CYS A 129 6.37 7.39 6.82
C CYS A 129 7.64 6.63 6.34
N ASP A 130 8.80 6.79 6.96
CA ASP A 130 10.06 6.20 6.47
C ASP A 130 10.02 4.68 6.40
N GLY A 131 9.41 4.03 7.39
CA GLY A 131 9.22 2.58 7.39
C GLY A 131 8.32 2.10 6.27
N LEU A 132 7.20 2.80 6.03
CA LEU A 132 6.28 2.51 4.95
C LEU A 132 6.93 2.74 3.57
N VAL A 133 7.68 3.83 3.40
CA VAL A 133 8.46 4.12 2.19
C VAL A 133 9.48 3.02 1.94
N SER A 134 10.15 2.52 2.99
CA SER A 134 11.10 1.42 2.88
C SER A 134 10.43 0.13 2.39
N ASP A 135 9.33 -0.28 3.00
CA ASP A 135 8.58 -1.50 2.63
C ASP A 135 8.15 -1.50 1.16
N ILE A 136 7.72 -0.33 0.65
CA ILE A 136 7.34 -0.15 -0.75
C ILE A 136 8.58 -0.11 -1.66
N SER A 137 9.62 0.62 -1.27
CA SER A 137 10.85 0.79 -2.05
C SER A 137 11.64 -0.51 -2.22
N ASP A 138 11.57 -1.42 -1.26
CA ASP A 138 12.18 -2.75 -1.34
C ASP A 138 11.64 -3.54 -2.55
N LYS A 139 10.38 -3.33 -2.92
CA LYS A 139 9.75 -3.98 -4.06
C LYS A 139 10.13 -3.41 -5.43
N LEU A 140 10.89 -2.32 -5.47
CA LEU A 140 11.50 -1.81 -6.71
C LEU A 140 12.60 -2.72 -7.26
N ALA A 141 13.02 -3.74 -6.51
CA ALA A 141 13.91 -4.81 -6.97
C ALA A 141 13.16 -6.08 -7.41
N ALA A 142 11.83 -6.07 -7.43
CA ALA A 142 11.04 -7.23 -7.82
C ALA A 142 11.28 -7.60 -9.28
N LYS A 143 11.22 -8.91 -9.58
CA LYS A 143 11.41 -9.43 -10.94
C LYS A 143 10.26 -9.08 -11.89
N GLN A 144 9.07 -8.82 -11.36
CA GLN A 144 7.88 -8.54 -12.15
C GLN A 144 7.72 -7.02 -12.33
N PRO A 145 7.83 -6.49 -13.56
CA PRO A 145 7.71 -5.05 -13.83
C PRO A 145 6.42 -4.44 -13.30
N LYS A 146 5.33 -5.21 -13.36
CA LYS A 146 4.03 -4.78 -12.87
C LYS A 146 4.02 -4.51 -11.37
N VAL A 147 4.73 -5.33 -10.57
CA VAL A 147 4.88 -5.10 -9.13
C VAL A 147 5.69 -3.83 -8.90
N VAL A 148 6.78 -3.65 -9.65
CA VAL A 148 7.62 -2.45 -9.56
C VAL A 148 6.83 -1.20 -9.90
N ALA A 149 6.14 -1.17 -11.04
CA ALA A 149 5.31 -0.02 -11.47
C ALA A 149 4.26 0.35 -10.43
N ALA A 150 3.55 -0.65 -9.87
CA ALA A 150 2.52 -0.41 -8.86
C ALA A 150 3.09 0.16 -7.54
N ASN A 151 4.28 -0.26 -7.15
CA ASN A 151 4.94 0.29 -5.96
C ASN A 151 5.47 1.71 -6.21
N VAL A 152 5.96 2.03 -7.43
CA VAL A 152 6.29 3.42 -7.81
C VAL A 152 5.04 4.31 -7.75
N ALA A 153 3.91 3.84 -8.31
CA ALA A 153 2.64 4.57 -8.24
C ALA A 153 2.16 4.78 -6.79
N ALA A 154 2.39 3.82 -5.89
CA ALA A 154 2.07 3.97 -4.47
C ALA A 154 2.95 5.04 -3.79
N LEU A 155 4.26 5.11 -4.10
CA LEU A 155 5.13 6.19 -3.63
C LEU A 155 4.65 7.57 -4.13
N THR A 156 4.22 7.65 -5.40
CA THR A 156 3.65 8.87 -5.96
C THR A 156 2.40 9.31 -5.20
N ALA A 157 1.51 8.37 -4.88
CA ALA A 157 0.29 8.63 -4.13
C ALA A 157 0.58 9.10 -2.70
N LEU A 158 1.59 8.51 -2.03
CA LEU A 158 2.03 8.95 -0.71
C LEU A 158 2.54 10.40 -0.73
N VAL A 159 3.45 10.72 -1.64
CA VAL A 159 4.00 12.08 -1.78
C VAL A 159 2.90 13.09 -2.10
N ARG A 160 1.95 12.71 -2.97
CA ARG A 160 0.81 13.56 -3.32
C ARG A 160 -0.13 13.83 -2.16
N ALA A 161 -0.41 12.82 -1.35
CA ALA A 161 -1.39 12.93 -0.26
C ALA A 161 -0.82 13.66 0.97
N PHE A 162 0.44 13.44 1.30
CA PHE A 162 1.03 13.85 2.56
C PHE A 162 2.20 14.83 2.43
N GLY A 163 2.77 14.97 1.24
CA GLY A 163 3.85 15.92 0.96
C GLY A 163 5.09 15.75 1.82
N GLY A 164 5.91 16.78 1.83
CA GLY A 164 7.18 16.80 2.57
C GLY A 164 7.05 16.98 4.09
N GLU A 165 5.85 17.24 4.59
CA GLU A 165 5.62 17.37 6.04
C GLU A 165 5.61 16.02 6.74
N GLN A 166 5.08 15.00 6.08
CA GLN A 166 4.88 13.67 6.67
C GLN A 166 5.70 12.58 5.95
N VAL A 167 5.97 12.76 4.65
CA VAL A 167 6.79 11.84 3.86
C VAL A 167 8.19 12.41 3.68
N ASN A 168 9.21 11.61 3.98
CA ASN A 168 10.59 11.97 3.66
C ASN A 168 10.81 11.94 2.14
N VAL A 169 10.45 13.03 1.46
CA VAL A 169 10.54 13.17 0.00
C VAL A 169 11.96 12.97 -0.54
N ARG A 170 13.00 13.23 0.28
CA ARG A 170 14.39 12.96 -0.10
C ARG A 170 14.70 11.47 -0.16
N LEU A 171 14.14 10.70 0.77
CA LEU A 171 14.25 9.24 0.76
C LEU A 171 13.55 8.66 -0.48
N VAL A 172 12.36 9.14 -0.79
CA VAL A 172 11.63 8.73 -2.00
C VAL A 172 12.40 9.13 -3.27
N ALA A 173 12.98 10.33 -3.32
CA ALA A 173 13.76 10.80 -4.47
C ALA A 173 14.96 9.91 -4.81
N GLN A 174 15.56 9.24 -3.83
CA GLN A 174 16.65 8.28 -4.05
C GLN A 174 16.23 7.07 -4.90
N CYS A 175 14.94 6.78 -5.01
CA CYS A 175 14.42 5.69 -5.84
C CYS A 175 14.41 6.04 -7.34
N VAL A 176 14.34 7.31 -7.70
CA VAL A 176 14.14 7.80 -9.08
C VAL A 176 15.18 7.26 -10.06
N PRO A 177 16.49 7.31 -9.81
CA PRO A 177 17.49 6.81 -10.77
C PRO A 177 17.32 5.33 -11.07
N LYS A 178 17.01 4.50 -10.06
CA LYS A 178 16.77 3.07 -10.21
C LYS A 178 15.53 2.80 -11.08
N VAL A 179 14.46 3.56 -10.88
CA VAL A 179 13.21 3.45 -11.63
C VAL A 179 13.44 3.83 -13.10
N PHE A 180 14.18 4.91 -13.38
CA PHE A 180 14.50 5.31 -14.75
C PHE A 180 15.48 4.40 -15.47
N ALA A 181 16.32 3.65 -14.75
CA ALA A 181 17.18 2.62 -15.31
C ALA A 181 16.44 1.32 -15.65
N HIS A 182 15.18 1.16 -15.26
CA HIS A 182 14.41 -0.06 -15.48
C HIS A 182 14.10 -0.28 -16.97
N ALA A 183 14.16 -1.54 -17.43
CA ALA A 183 13.93 -1.88 -18.84
C ALA A 183 12.48 -1.67 -19.29
N ASP A 184 11.52 -1.89 -18.39
CA ASP A 184 10.09 -1.79 -18.68
C ASP A 184 9.63 -0.33 -18.82
N LYS A 185 8.85 -0.06 -19.87
CA LYS A 185 8.36 1.28 -20.20
C LYS A 185 7.35 1.80 -19.16
N GLN A 186 6.50 0.92 -18.63
CA GLN A 186 5.49 1.34 -17.65
C GLN A 186 6.15 1.76 -16.34
N VAL A 187 7.19 1.05 -15.89
CA VAL A 187 7.96 1.42 -14.70
C VAL A 187 8.55 2.81 -14.86
N ARG A 188 9.15 3.12 -16.04
CA ARG A 188 9.71 4.46 -16.29
C ARG A 188 8.63 5.54 -16.37
N ALA A 189 7.44 5.22 -16.89
CA ALA A 189 6.32 6.15 -16.94
C ALA A 189 5.85 6.53 -15.52
N GLU A 190 5.66 5.54 -14.63
CA GLU A 190 5.36 5.79 -13.22
C GLU A 190 6.48 6.57 -12.52
N GLY A 191 7.74 6.31 -12.90
CA GLY A 191 8.89 7.08 -12.43
C GLY A 191 8.86 8.55 -12.82
N ALA A 192 8.36 8.85 -14.02
CA ALA A 192 8.18 10.23 -14.47
C ALA A 192 7.07 10.94 -13.67
N ASP A 193 5.98 10.25 -13.37
CA ASP A 193 4.92 10.80 -12.51
C ASP A 193 5.43 11.05 -11.08
N LEU A 194 6.21 10.13 -10.54
CA LEU A 194 6.87 10.29 -9.24
C LEU A 194 7.81 11.51 -9.23
N ALA A 195 8.65 11.66 -10.26
CA ALA A 195 9.58 12.77 -10.35
C ALA A 195 8.86 14.12 -10.44
N VAL A 196 7.76 14.21 -11.18
CA VAL A 196 6.91 15.40 -11.24
C VAL A 196 6.33 15.72 -9.87
N GLU A 197 5.81 14.74 -9.16
CA GLU A 197 5.23 14.96 -7.83
C GLU A 197 6.31 15.42 -6.82
N LEU A 198 7.48 14.79 -6.84
CA LEU A 198 8.62 15.22 -6.02
C LEU A 198 9.05 16.66 -6.34
N HIS A 199 9.10 17.01 -7.64
CA HIS A 199 9.47 18.37 -8.06
C HIS A 199 8.50 19.43 -7.52
N ARG A 200 7.22 19.13 -7.44
CA ARG A 200 6.22 20.05 -6.84
C ARG A 200 6.53 20.41 -5.39
N TRP A 201 7.13 19.48 -4.64
CA TRP A 201 7.45 19.67 -3.22
C TRP A 201 8.84 20.20 -2.95
N ILE A 202 9.86 19.73 -3.69
CA ILE A 202 11.25 20.08 -3.41
C ILE A 202 11.92 20.92 -4.51
N GLY A 203 11.26 21.17 -5.62
CA GLY A 203 11.73 22.03 -6.69
C GLY A 203 13.18 21.73 -7.11
N ALA A 204 14.04 22.74 -7.04
CA ALA A 204 15.46 22.61 -7.36
C ALA A 204 16.22 21.58 -6.49
N GLY A 205 15.68 21.19 -5.36
CA GLY A 205 16.26 20.13 -4.52
C GLY A 205 16.30 18.75 -5.21
N LEU A 206 15.57 18.57 -6.32
CA LEU A 206 15.63 17.34 -7.13
C LEU A 206 16.84 17.31 -8.09
N ALA A 207 17.53 18.41 -8.32
CA ALA A 207 18.64 18.52 -9.29
C ALA A 207 19.74 17.44 -9.12
N PRO A 208 20.19 17.07 -7.91
CA PRO A 208 21.19 16.01 -7.74
C PRO A 208 20.72 14.61 -8.21
N VAL A 209 19.40 14.38 -8.18
CA VAL A 209 18.78 13.14 -8.65
C VAL A 209 18.69 13.16 -10.18
N LEU A 210 18.28 14.29 -10.78
CA LEU A 210 18.18 14.46 -12.22
C LEU A 210 19.55 14.32 -12.90
N ALA A 211 20.62 14.79 -12.27
CA ALA A 211 21.98 14.65 -12.78
C ALA A 211 22.46 13.19 -12.93
N GLN A 212 21.76 12.22 -12.33
CA GLN A 212 22.05 10.79 -12.46
C GLN A 212 21.29 10.12 -13.62
N LEU A 213 20.34 10.84 -14.23
CA LEU A 213 19.53 10.36 -15.35
C LEU A 213 20.27 10.58 -16.69
N LYS A 214 19.78 9.89 -17.74
CA LYS A 214 20.23 10.20 -19.10
C LYS A 214 19.71 11.56 -19.52
N ASP A 215 20.50 12.31 -20.31
CA ASP A 215 20.16 13.67 -20.76
C ASP A 215 18.76 13.76 -21.38
N ILE A 216 18.36 12.77 -22.17
CA ILE A 216 17.04 12.74 -22.79
C ILE A 216 15.92 12.61 -21.73
N GLN A 217 16.13 11.80 -20.69
CA GLN A 217 15.16 11.62 -19.61
C GLN A 217 15.05 12.88 -18.76
N ALA A 218 16.18 13.53 -18.47
CA ALA A 218 16.20 14.79 -17.70
C ALA A 218 15.46 15.90 -18.46
N LYS A 219 15.69 16.05 -19.78
CA LYS A 219 14.99 17.03 -20.61
C LYS A 219 13.48 16.79 -20.71
N GLU A 220 13.05 15.54 -20.83
CA GLU A 220 11.62 15.18 -20.81
C GLU A 220 10.98 15.57 -19.48
N LEU A 221 11.67 15.35 -18.37
CA LEU A 221 11.19 15.76 -17.04
C LEU A 221 11.12 17.26 -16.87
N GLU A 222 12.13 18.00 -17.33
CA GLU A 222 12.12 19.47 -17.29
C GLU A 222 10.91 20.08 -18.02
N GLN A 223 10.52 19.50 -19.17
CA GLN A 223 9.30 19.91 -19.88
C GLN A 223 8.04 19.65 -19.03
N ARG A 224 7.93 18.47 -18.42
CA ARG A 224 6.81 18.12 -17.54
C ARG A 224 6.75 18.98 -16.27
N PHE A 225 7.89 19.37 -15.73
CA PHE A 225 7.97 20.26 -14.57
C PHE A 225 7.45 21.65 -14.88
N ALA A 226 7.74 22.17 -16.07
CA ALA A 226 7.26 23.48 -16.51
C ALA A 226 5.73 23.53 -16.67
N GLU A 227 5.10 22.38 -16.94
CA GLU A 227 3.64 22.25 -17.08
C GLU A 227 2.94 21.95 -15.74
N ALA A 228 3.68 21.48 -14.73
CA ALA A 228 3.11 21.08 -13.45
C ALA A 228 2.91 22.30 -12.53
N PRO A 229 1.72 22.51 -11.94
CA PRO A 229 1.53 23.55 -10.95
C PRO A 229 2.36 23.26 -9.70
N ALA A 230 2.78 24.28 -8.99
CA ALA A 230 3.39 24.14 -7.67
C ALA A 230 2.43 23.47 -6.68
N ALA A 231 2.98 22.74 -5.70
CA ALA A 231 2.19 22.09 -4.64
C ALA A 231 1.62 23.12 -3.66
#